data_8493c2e62826b21abb5564c32f7dd035
#
_entry.id   8493c2e62826b21abb5564c32f7dd035
#
_cell.length_a   1.000
_cell.length_b   1.000
_cell.length_c   1.000
_cell.angle_alpha   90.00
_cell.angle_beta   90.00
_cell.angle_gamma   90.00
#
_symmetry.space_group_name_H-M   'P 1'
#
loop_
_entity.id
_entity.type
_entity.pdbx_description
1 polymer ?
#
loop_
_entity_poly.entity_id
_entity_poly.type
_entity_poly.pdbx_seq_one_letter_code
_entity_poly.pdbx_strand_id
1 'polypeptide(L)'
;MKGILNSHPPKPRYSHTSDVKKVTVYLSSLGSNSSLSLKHLSRKLVMLFALAYPERAASLAKLNLRYCKILPEGVVFSLTSPRKRGNPNHSGQAFFAHFPHNRKLCPFETLCHYLKKWHPVCPTLPCSKPDPLLICYIKPHKQVSSATVGCWLRLTIKDAGINTKIFKAHSVHSASTTSAANGSVSLDEIMTMADWSSPSTFQKLYYKPGFNSKYCHSVLKQP
;
A
#
# COMPACT_ATOMS: atom_id res chain seq x y z
N MET A 1 1.53 -31.62 -9.36
CA MET A 1 0.75 -30.46 -8.90
C MET A 1 0.29 -29.47 -9.99
N LYS A 2 0.99 -29.33 -11.13
CA LYS A 2 0.51 -28.43 -12.22
C LYS A 2 -0.83 -28.87 -12.83
N GLY A 3 -1.14 -30.17 -12.91
CA GLY A 3 -2.39 -30.67 -13.50
C GLY A 3 -3.66 -30.31 -12.69
N ILE A 4 -3.59 -30.33 -11.35
CA ILE A 4 -4.74 -30.00 -10.48
C ILE A 4 -5.07 -28.50 -10.55
N LEU A 5 -4.08 -27.63 -10.72
CA LEU A 5 -4.29 -26.19 -10.88
C LEU A 5 -4.88 -25.81 -12.23
N ASN A 6 -4.71 -26.65 -13.26
CA ASN A 6 -5.31 -26.44 -14.58
C ASN A 6 -6.78 -26.87 -14.62
N SER A 7 -7.17 -27.91 -13.88
CA SER A 7 -8.56 -28.38 -13.79
C SER A 7 -9.40 -27.54 -12.82
N HIS A 8 -8.78 -26.97 -11.78
CA HIS A 8 -9.44 -26.15 -10.77
C HIS A 8 -8.64 -24.86 -10.52
N PRO A 9 -8.62 -23.89 -11.45
CA PRO A 9 -7.89 -22.67 -11.25
C PRO A 9 -8.46 -21.90 -10.04
N PRO A 10 -7.60 -21.33 -9.18
CA PRO A 10 -8.06 -20.57 -8.02
C PRO A 10 -8.96 -19.42 -8.48
N LYS A 11 -10.21 -19.39 -7.99
CA LYS A 11 -11.14 -18.30 -8.28
C LYS A 11 -10.66 -17.03 -7.62
N PRO A 12 -10.74 -15.89 -8.31
CA PRO A 12 -10.43 -14.59 -7.70
C PRO A 12 -11.32 -14.37 -6.47
N ARG A 13 -10.72 -13.95 -5.37
CA ARG A 13 -11.46 -13.71 -4.11
C ARG A 13 -12.51 -12.60 -4.25
N TYR A 14 -12.29 -11.65 -5.16
CA TYR A 14 -13.15 -10.51 -5.41
C TYR A 14 -13.45 -10.40 -6.90
N SER A 15 -14.69 -10.09 -7.26
CA SER A 15 -15.10 -9.78 -8.64
C SER A 15 -14.75 -8.34 -9.04
N HIS A 16 -14.63 -7.45 -8.06
CA HIS A 16 -14.31 -6.03 -8.24
C HIS A 16 -13.35 -5.56 -7.13
N THR A 17 -12.76 -4.37 -7.29
CA THR A 17 -11.89 -3.75 -6.29
C THR A 17 -12.68 -2.89 -5.31
N SER A 18 -12.10 -2.66 -4.12
CA SER A 18 -12.56 -1.60 -3.24
C SER A 18 -12.26 -0.24 -3.87
N ASP A 19 -13.14 0.72 -3.60
CA ASP A 19 -13.06 2.08 -4.16
C ASP A 19 -11.92 2.87 -3.50
N VAL A 20 -10.82 3.06 -4.24
CA VAL A 20 -9.67 3.86 -3.80
C VAL A 20 -10.07 5.31 -3.56
N LYS A 21 -11.01 5.87 -4.36
CA LYS A 21 -11.46 7.25 -4.22
C LYS A 21 -12.14 7.48 -2.86
N LYS A 22 -12.96 6.53 -2.38
CA LYS A 22 -13.53 6.62 -1.03
C LYS A 22 -12.47 6.66 0.05
N VAL A 23 -11.42 5.85 -0.08
CA VAL A 23 -10.32 5.83 0.87
C VAL A 23 -9.57 7.16 0.86
N THR A 24 -9.21 7.70 -0.30
CA THR A 24 -8.48 8.98 -0.41
C THR A 24 -9.30 10.17 0.06
N VAL A 25 -10.60 10.21 -0.22
CA VAL A 25 -11.53 11.21 0.32
C VAL A 25 -11.56 11.15 1.85
N TYR A 26 -11.71 9.95 2.42
CA TYR A 26 -11.66 9.78 3.87
C TYR A 26 -10.33 10.24 4.48
N LEU A 27 -9.19 9.85 3.89
CA LEU A 27 -7.88 10.27 4.39
C LEU A 27 -7.68 11.78 4.33
N SER A 28 -8.24 12.43 3.30
CA SER A 28 -8.22 13.91 3.16
C SER A 28 -9.12 14.59 4.19
N SER A 29 -10.25 13.98 4.56
CA SER A 29 -11.20 14.52 5.54
C SER A 29 -10.67 14.50 6.98
N LEU A 30 -9.63 13.69 7.26
CA LEU A 30 -9.00 13.65 8.59
C LEU A 30 -8.34 14.97 9.02
N GLY A 31 -8.19 15.91 8.10
CA GLY A 31 -7.60 17.22 8.37
C GLY A 31 -6.07 17.25 8.22
N SER A 32 -5.45 18.24 8.87
CA SER A 32 -3.99 18.44 8.83
C SER A 32 -3.23 17.33 9.54
N ASN A 33 -2.13 16.86 8.95
CA ASN A 33 -1.27 15.86 9.59
C ASN A 33 -0.72 16.34 10.96
N SER A 34 -0.53 17.65 11.14
CA SER A 34 -0.03 18.22 12.41
C SER A 34 -1.00 18.03 13.57
N SER A 35 -2.31 18.08 13.31
CA SER A 35 -3.36 17.94 14.34
C SER A 35 -3.71 16.48 14.66
N LEU A 36 -3.33 15.52 13.81
CA LEU A 36 -3.67 14.10 14.00
C LEU A 36 -2.93 13.49 15.20
N SER A 37 -3.64 12.65 15.97
CA SER A 37 -3.01 11.82 16.99
C SER A 37 -2.07 10.78 16.37
N LEU A 38 -1.16 10.21 17.17
CA LEU A 38 -0.28 9.11 16.72
C LEU A 38 -1.09 7.95 16.12
N LYS A 39 -2.22 7.59 16.70
CA LYS A 39 -3.15 6.56 16.18
C LYS A 39 -3.61 6.88 14.75
N HIS A 40 -4.10 8.07 14.50
CA HIS A 40 -4.60 8.46 13.20
C HIS A 40 -3.47 8.60 12.18
N LEU A 41 -2.31 9.16 12.58
CA LEU A 41 -1.13 9.23 11.72
C LEU A 41 -0.60 7.85 11.34
N SER A 42 -0.52 6.91 12.32
CA SER A 42 -0.08 5.53 12.04
C SER A 42 -0.98 4.86 10.99
N ARG A 43 -2.29 4.97 11.15
CA ARG A 43 -3.26 4.35 10.24
C ARG A 43 -3.26 5.01 8.87
N LYS A 44 -3.16 6.35 8.84
CA LYS A 44 -3.06 7.13 7.59
C LYS A 44 -1.79 6.79 6.83
N LEU A 45 -0.64 6.78 7.50
CA LEU A 45 0.65 6.46 6.91
C LEU A 45 0.64 5.06 6.29
N VAL A 46 0.20 4.05 7.05
CA VAL A 46 0.13 2.66 6.58
C VAL A 46 -0.79 2.53 5.35
N MET A 47 -1.91 3.24 5.32
CA MET A 47 -2.82 3.21 4.17
C MET A 47 -2.21 3.89 2.95
N LEU A 48 -1.60 5.07 3.11
CA LEU A 48 -0.92 5.77 2.01
C LEU A 48 0.24 4.94 1.45
N PHE A 49 1.01 4.28 2.33
CA PHE A 49 2.09 3.39 1.92
C PHE A 49 1.56 2.19 1.15
N ALA A 50 0.47 1.56 1.62
CA ALA A 50 -0.13 0.42 0.94
C ALA A 50 -0.78 0.78 -0.42
N LEU A 51 -1.23 2.02 -0.59
CA LEU A 51 -1.74 2.52 -1.87
C LEU A 51 -0.61 2.90 -2.83
N ALA A 52 0.44 3.55 -2.33
CA ALA A 52 1.57 4.01 -3.15
C ALA A 52 2.53 2.88 -3.53
N TYR A 53 2.65 1.87 -2.69
CA TYR A 53 3.53 0.73 -2.88
C TYR A 53 2.76 -0.57 -2.59
N PRO A 54 2.32 -1.29 -3.65
CA PRO A 54 1.39 -2.41 -3.53
C PRO A 54 2.05 -3.66 -2.94
N GLU A 55 2.47 -3.55 -1.69
CA GLU A 55 3.12 -4.59 -0.93
C GLU A 55 2.23 -5.18 0.16
N ARG A 56 2.64 -6.36 0.64
CA ARG A 56 1.92 -7.04 1.71
C ARG A 56 2.11 -6.33 3.04
N ALA A 57 1.13 -6.45 3.94
CA ALA A 57 1.23 -5.94 5.31
C ALA A 57 2.51 -6.40 6.04
N ALA A 58 3.03 -7.58 5.69
CA ALA A 58 4.27 -8.11 6.25
C ALA A 58 5.51 -7.30 5.83
N SER A 59 5.56 -6.83 4.59
CA SER A 59 6.65 -5.99 4.09
C SER A 59 6.60 -4.61 4.72
N LEU A 60 5.41 -4.00 4.83
CA LEU A 60 5.24 -2.72 5.51
C LEU A 60 5.64 -2.78 6.99
N ALA A 61 5.29 -3.86 7.70
CA ALA A 61 5.66 -4.06 9.10
C ALA A 61 7.18 -4.19 9.34
N LYS A 62 7.93 -4.52 8.29
CA LYS A 62 9.39 -4.69 8.34
C LYS A 62 10.17 -3.44 7.92
N LEU A 63 9.51 -2.37 7.51
CA LEU A 63 10.19 -1.11 7.19
C LEU A 63 10.98 -0.62 8.41
N ASN A 64 12.23 -0.22 8.16
CA ASN A 64 13.17 0.13 9.22
C ASN A 64 13.86 1.45 8.89
N LEU A 65 13.93 2.35 9.87
CA LEU A 65 14.52 3.69 9.71
C LEU A 65 16.03 3.64 9.41
N ARG A 66 16.74 2.61 9.87
CA ARG A 66 18.16 2.41 9.56
C ARG A 66 18.43 2.28 8.06
N TYR A 67 17.48 1.75 7.31
CA TYR A 67 17.57 1.55 5.86
C TYR A 67 16.71 2.55 5.08
N CYS A 68 16.44 3.70 5.68
CA CYS A 68 15.70 4.79 5.13
C CYS A 68 16.66 5.86 4.58
N LYS A 69 16.40 6.32 3.36
CA LYS A 69 17.10 7.44 2.74
C LYS A 69 16.08 8.48 2.30
N ILE A 70 16.24 9.71 2.79
CA ILE A 70 15.43 10.86 2.39
C ILE A 70 16.07 11.50 1.16
N LEU A 71 15.26 11.75 0.14
CA LEU A 71 15.62 12.41 -1.11
C LEU A 71 14.71 13.63 -1.31
N PRO A 72 15.08 14.58 -2.17
CA PRO A 72 14.20 15.70 -2.53
C PRO A 72 12.85 15.26 -3.08
N GLU A 73 12.84 14.15 -3.84
CA GLU A 73 11.68 13.59 -4.50
C GLU A 73 10.82 12.70 -3.58
N GLY A 74 11.29 12.37 -2.37
CA GLY A 74 10.57 11.48 -1.45
C GLY A 74 11.46 10.68 -0.51
N VAL A 75 11.05 9.48 -0.18
CA VAL A 75 11.77 8.58 0.73
C VAL A 75 11.92 7.19 0.16
N VAL A 76 13.11 6.61 0.30
CA VAL A 76 13.44 5.24 -0.10
C VAL A 76 13.71 4.39 1.13
N PHE A 77 13.12 3.19 1.18
CA PHE A 77 13.47 2.16 2.15
C PHE A 77 14.09 0.97 1.43
N SER A 78 15.30 0.57 1.83
CA SER A 78 15.87 -0.70 1.38
C SER A 78 15.25 -1.85 2.16
N LEU A 79 14.77 -2.88 1.44
CA LEU A 79 14.09 -4.03 2.01
C LEU A 79 15.11 -5.13 2.31
N THR A 80 15.28 -5.45 3.60
CA THR A 80 16.32 -6.37 4.07
C THR A 80 15.92 -7.85 4.03
N SER A 81 14.66 -8.16 3.71
CA SER A 81 14.17 -9.53 3.70
C SER A 81 14.13 -10.08 2.28
N PRO A 82 14.80 -11.22 2.00
CA PRO A 82 14.66 -11.91 0.72
C PRO A 82 13.21 -12.32 0.51
N ARG A 83 12.68 -12.06 -0.68
CA ARG A 83 11.32 -12.43 -1.06
C ARG A 83 11.31 -13.86 -1.60
N LYS A 84 10.41 -14.69 -1.14
CA LYS A 84 10.33 -16.11 -1.55
C LYS A 84 10.08 -16.32 -3.05
N ARG A 85 9.56 -15.31 -3.77
CA ARG A 85 9.22 -15.39 -5.21
C ARG A 85 9.23 -13.99 -5.85
N GLY A 86 10.20 -13.15 -5.50
CA GLY A 86 10.36 -11.82 -6.10
C GLY A 86 10.99 -11.87 -7.48
N ASN A 87 10.86 -10.80 -8.23
CA ASN A 87 11.59 -10.60 -9.47
C ASN A 87 13.09 -10.45 -9.12
N PRO A 88 14.00 -11.27 -9.69
CA PRO A 88 15.44 -11.17 -9.42
C PRO A 88 16.02 -9.80 -9.79
N ASN A 89 15.37 -9.07 -10.70
CA ASN A 89 15.79 -7.74 -11.15
C ASN A 89 15.19 -6.60 -10.29
N HIS A 90 14.42 -6.93 -9.24
CA HIS A 90 13.85 -5.91 -8.36
C HIS A 90 14.93 -5.34 -7.43
N SER A 91 15.00 -4.01 -7.35
CA SER A 91 15.99 -3.30 -6.55
C SER A 91 15.94 -3.57 -5.04
N GLY A 92 14.92 -4.26 -4.55
CA GLY A 92 14.68 -4.46 -3.12
C GLY A 92 14.41 -3.14 -2.38
N GLN A 93 13.91 -2.13 -3.08
CA GLN A 93 13.65 -0.80 -2.55
C GLN A 93 12.16 -0.45 -2.66
N ALA A 94 11.65 0.24 -1.64
CA ALA A 94 10.33 0.85 -1.64
C ALA A 94 10.48 2.38 -1.69
N PHE A 95 9.99 3.00 -2.74
CA PHE A 95 10.01 4.45 -2.92
C PHE A 95 8.63 5.05 -2.68
N PHE A 96 8.57 6.10 -1.85
CA PHE A 96 7.36 6.86 -1.56
C PHE A 96 7.58 8.32 -1.94
N ALA A 97 6.95 8.73 -3.03
CA ALA A 97 7.13 10.05 -3.61
C ALA A 97 6.63 11.18 -2.70
N HIS A 98 7.26 12.34 -2.83
CA HIS A 98 6.79 13.59 -2.25
C HIS A 98 5.73 14.20 -3.17
N PHE A 99 4.55 14.50 -2.62
CA PHE A 99 3.40 15.10 -3.29
C PHE A 99 3.13 16.51 -2.76
N PRO A 100 3.88 17.53 -3.18
CA PRO A 100 3.76 18.88 -2.62
C PRO A 100 2.40 19.52 -2.90
N HIS A 101 1.78 19.19 -4.03
CA HIS A 101 0.47 19.73 -4.43
C HIS A 101 -0.71 19.13 -3.65
N ASN A 102 -0.51 17.98 -3.00
CA ASN A 102 -1.54 17.36 -2.16
C ASN A 102 -0.95 16.85 -0.84
N ARG A 103 -0.61 17.77 0.03
CA ARG A 103 0.01 17.48 1.33
C ARG A 103 -0.82 16.55 2.22
N LYS A 104 -2.16 16.57 2.07
CA LYS A 104 -3.04 15.69 2.85
C LYS A 104 -2.91 14.22 2.44
N LEU A 105 -2.60 13.93 1.19
CA LEU A 105 -2.42 12.58 0.66
C LEU A 105 -0.94 12.25 0.38
N CYS A 106 -0.02 13.12 0.75
CA CYS A 106 1.41 12.90 0.57
C CYS A 106 1.95 11.87 1.57
N PRO A 107 2.48 10.71 1.10
CA PRO A 107 3.08 9.71 1.98
C PRO A 107 4.28 10.28 2.74
N PHE A 108 5.13 11.04 2.06
CA PHE A 108 6.34 11.65 2.63
C PHE A 108 5.99 12.67 3.74
N GLU A 109 5.08 13.60 3.48
CA GLU A 109 4.63 14.58 4.49
C GLU A 109 3.99 13.88 5.71
N THR A 110 3.18 12.84 5.46
CA THR A 110 2.56 12.07 6.54
C THR A 110 3.63 11.34 7.37
N LEU A 111 4.67 10.81 6.73
CA LEU A 111 5.82 10.19 7.40
C LEU A 111 6.54 11.21 8.28
N CYS A 112 6.85 12.39 7.77
CA CYS A 112 7.54 13.44 8.55
C CYS A 112 6.76 13.82 9.83
N HIS A 113 5.44 13.99 9.71
CA HIS A 113 4.59 14.27 10.87
C HIS A 113 4.48 13.08 11.83
N TYR A 114 4.45 11.85 11.30
CA TYR A 114 4.47 10.64 12.11
C TYR A 114 5.76 10.53 12.92
N LEU A 115 6.93 10.72 12.30
CA LEU A 115 8.23 10.66 12.96
C LEU A 115 8.35 11.73 14.05
N LYS A 116 7.87 12.96 13.82
CA LYS A 116 7.85 14.02 14.83
C LYS A 116 7.06 13.63 16.08
N LYS A 117 5.96 12.88 15.93
CA LYS A 117 5.15 12.39 17.06
C LYS A 117 5.66 11.06 17.64
N TRP A 118 6.32 10.24 16.83
CA TRP A 118 6.87 8.95 17.22
C TRP A 118 8.14 9.12 18.08
N HIS A 119 9.05 10.00 17.68
CA HIS A 119 10.36 10.17 18.31
C HIS A 119 10.29 10.51 19.82
N PRO A 120 9.41 11.39 20.31
CA PRO A 120 9.30 11.67 21.72
C PRO A 120 8.78 10.50 22.58
N VAL A 121 8.00 9.58 21.99
CA VAL A 121 7.39 8.44 22.72
C VAL A 121 8.24 7.18 22.68
N CYS A 122 9.19 7.13 21.73
CA CYS A 122 10.16 6.05 21.58
C CYS A 122 11.55 6.68 21.35
N PRO A 123 12.18 7.22 22.42
CA PRO A 123 13.51 7.75 22.33
C PRO A 123 14.44 6.66 21.80
N THR A 124 15.32 7.07 20.89
CA THR A 124 16.21 6.22 20.12
C THR A 124 16.69 4.97 20.86
N LEU A 125 16.30 3.82 20.32
CA LEU A 125 16.88 2.56 20.73
C LEU A 125 18.41 2.62 20.54
N PRO A 126 19.21 2.01 21.45
CA PRO A 126 20.66 1.93 21.26
C PRO A 126 21.00 1.46 19.85
N CYS A 127 22.06 1.99 19.26
CA CYS A 127 22.50 1.75 17.87
C CYS A 127 22.56 0.26 17.44
N SER A 128 22.50 -0.65 18.40
CA SER A 128 22.54 -2.10 18.22
C SER A 128 21.17 -2.76 17.98
N LYS A 129 20.04 -2.03 18.16
CA LYS A 129 18.69 -2.59 17.95
C LYS A 129 18.07 -2.09 16.64
N PRO A 130 17.21 -2.90 16.00
CA PRO A 130 16.49 -2.46 14.81
C PRO A 130 15.56 -1.28 15.14
N ASP A 131 15.62 -0.23 14.31
CA ASP A 131 14.74 0.94 14.40
C ASP A 131 13.49 0.73 13.52
N PRO A 132 12.43 0.08 14.03
CA PRO A 132 11.25 -0.17 13.24
C PRO A 132 10.56 1.15 12.88
N LEU A 133 10.19 1.32 11.61
CA LEU A 133 9.42 2.48 11.20
C LEU A 133 8.07 2.53 11.95
N LEU A 134 7.35 1.41 11.96
CA LEU A 134 6.00 1.35 12.49
C LEU A 134 5.99 0.78 13.91
N ILE A 135 5.50 1.59 14.86
CA ILE A 135 5.29 1.20 16.26
C ILE A 135 3.81 1.19 16.62
N CYS A 136 3.45 0.39 17.61
CA CYS A 136 2.12 0.41 18.17
C CYS A 136 1.86 1.77 18.85
N TYR A 137 0.73 2.40 18.54
CA TYR A 137 0.34 3.67 19.16
C TYR A 137 -0.17 3.50 20.61
N ILE A 138 -0.24 2.26 21.10
CA ILE A 138 -0.55 1.92 22.51
C ILE A 138 0.76 1.53 23.19
N LYS A 139 0.98 2.06 24.41
CA LYS A 139 2.13 1.66 25.24
C LYS A 139 2.17 0.13 25.41
N PRO A 140 3.37 -0.47 25.41
CA PRO A 140 4.71 0.12 25.47
C PRO A 140 5.34 0.47 24.11
N HIS A 141 4.56 0.81 23.08
CA HIS A 141 5.03 1.27 21.75
C HIS A 141 6.02 0.31 21.05
N LYS A 142 5.76 -0.99 21.12
CA LYS A 142 6.58 -2.01 20.44
C LYS A 142 6.39 -1.96 18.91
N GLN A 143 7.35 -2.53 18.19
CA GLN A 143 7.23 -2.76 16.75
C GLN A 143 5.91 -3.48 16.44
N VAL A 144 5.23 -3.04 15.38
CA VAL A 144 3.98 -3.67 14.94
C VAL A 144 4.24 -4.98 14.20
N SER A 145 3.32 -5.93 14.37
CA SER A 145 3.28 -7.15 13.56
C SER A 145 2.56 -6.91 12.23
N SER A 146 2.72 -7.84 11.29
CA SER A 146 1.94 -7.86 10.04
C SER A 146 0.42 -7.93 10.31
N ALA A 147 0.01 -8.61 11.37
CA ALA A 147 -1.39 -8.68 11.78
C ALA A 147 -1.91 -7.30 12.23
N THR A 148 -1.11 -6.54 12.97
CA THR A 148 -1.44 -5.17 13.39
C THR A 148 -1.57 -4.25 12.18
N VAL A 149 -0.63 -4.29 11.23
CA VAL A 149 -0.70 -3.53 9.98
C VAL A 149 -1.97 -3.90 9.20
N GLY A 150 -2.26 -5.19 9.04
CA GLY A 150 -3.48 -5.68 8.41
C GLY A 150 -4.75 -5.19 9.11
N CYS A 151 -4.75 -5.15 10.44
CA CYS A 151 -5.86 -4.60 11.23
C CYS A 151 -6.04 -3.10 10.96
N TRP A 152 -4.97 -2.32 10.93
CA TRP A 152 -5.03 -0.88 10.66
C TRP A 152 -5.56 -0.58 9.25
N LEU A 153 -5.11 -1.32 8.24
CA LEU A 153 -5.64 -1.23 6.88
C LEU A 153 -7.15 -1.51 6.86
N ARG A 154 -7.59 -2.61 7.50
CA ARG A 154 -9.00 -2.98 7.56
C ARG A 154 -9.85 -1.93 8.28
N LEU A 155 -9.36 -1.37 9.39
CA LEU A 155 -10.07 -0.31 10.12
C LEU A 155 -10.17 0.96 9.26
N THR A 156 -9.13 1.34 8.53
CA THR A 156 -9.17 2.51 7.63
C THR A 156 -10.15 2.30 6.48
N ILE A 157 -10.20 1.10 5.89
CA ILE A 157 -11.20 0.73 4.87
C ILE A 157 -12.63 0.85 5.43
N LYS A 158 -12.85 0.35 6.67
CA LYS A 158 -14.13 0.44 7.35
C LYS A 158 -14.56 1.89 7.57
N ASP A 159 -13.64 2.72 8.10
CA ASP A 159 -13.92 4.13 8.41
C ASP A 159 -14.14 4.95 7.12
N ALA A 160 -13.58 4.52 5.98
CA ALA A 160 -13.88 5.05 4.65
C ALA A 160 -15.24 4.58 4.09
N GLY A 161 -16.06 3.88 4.85
CA GLY A 161 -17.39 3.42 4.45
C GLY A 161 -17.40 2.23 3.49
N ILE A 162 -16.29 1.46 3.42
CA ILE A 162 -16.17 0.28 2.56
C ILE A 162 -16.51 -0.98 3.37
N ASN A 163 -17.32 -1.87 2.80
CA ASN A 163 -17.75 -3.10 3.46
C ASN A 163 -16.59 -4.07 3.71
N THR A 164 -16.16 -4.19 4.97
CA THR A 164 -15.05 -5.05 5.40
C THR A 164 -15.41 -6.53 5.55
N LYS A 165 -16.66 -6.92 5.35
CA LYS A 165 -17.05 -8.32 5.18
C LYS A 165 -16.58 -8.83 3.82
N ILE A 166 -16.66 -7.98 2.78
CA ILE A 166 -16.21 -8.25 1.42
C ILE A 166 -14.71 -7.93 1.30
N PHE A 167 -14.30 -6.67 1.55
CA PHE A 167 -12.93 -6.20 1.33
C PHE A 167 -12.09 -6.27 2.61
N LYS A 168 -10.98 -7.00 2.55
CA LYS A 168 -10.03 -7.16 3.65
C LYS A 168 -8.73 -6.37 3.36
N ALA A 169 -7.81 -6.33 4.31
CA ALA A 169 -6.57 -5.58 4.19
C ALA A 169 -5.83 -5.79 2.85
N HIS A 170 -5.75 -7.03 2.35
CA HIS A 170 -5.04 -7.29 1.10
C HIS A 170 -5.82 -6.88 -0.17
N SER A 171 -7.10 -6.50 -0.08
CA SER A 171 -7.83 -5.93 -1.22
C SER A 171 -7.27 -4.55 -1.62
N VAL A 172 -6.59 -3.85 -0.71
CA VAL A 172 -5.91 -2.57 -0.98
C VAL A 172 -4.89 -2.73 -2.12
N HIS A 173 -4.13 -3.81 -2.11
CA HIS A 173 -3.15 -4.14 -3.13
C HIS A 173 -3.80 -4.26 -4.53
N SER A 174 -4.88 -5.04 -4.64
CA SER A 174 -5.63 -5.17 -5.89
C SER A 174 -6.28 -3.84 -6.32
N ALA A 175 -6.82 -3.08 -5.37
CA ALA A 175 -7.43 -1.77 -5.65
C ALA A 175 -6.40 -0.75 -6.16
N SER A 176 -5.23 -0.67 -5.50
CA SER A 176 -4.13 0.22 -5.89
C SER A 176 -3.64 -0.09 -7.30
N THR A 177 -3.30 -1.34 -7.60
CA THR A 177 -2.78 -1.75 -8.91
C THR A 177 -3.81 -1.64 -10.03
N THR A 178 -5.09 -1.93 -9.76
CA THR A 178 -6.17 -1.70 -10.72
C THR A 178 -6.37 -0.20 -10.98
N SER A 179 -6.30 0.63 -9.94
CA SER A 179 -6.40 2.08 -10.07
C SER A 179 -5.25 2.65 -10.90
N ALA A 180 -4.03 2.16 -10.70
CA ALA A 180 -2.85 2.55 -11.49
C ALA A 180 -3.03 2.18 -12.97
N ALA A 181 -3.47 0.95 -13.26
CA ALA A 181 -3.72 0.50 -14.63
C ALA A 181 -4.82 1.34 -15.32
N ASN A 182 -5.88 1.71 -14.59
CA ASN A 182 -6.94 2.59 -15.10
C ASN A 182 -6.46 4.03 -15.29
N GLY A 183 -5.42 4.46 -14.56
CA GLY A 183 -4.75 5.75 -14.67
C GLY A 183 -3.61 5.79 -15.70
N SER A 184 -3.56 4.82 -16.63
CA SER A 184 -2.59 4.73 -17.73
C SER A 184 -1.14 4.43 -17.32
N VAL A 185 -0.92 3.91 -16.11
CA VAL A 185 0.38 3.36 -15.72
C VAL A 185 0.61 2.06 -16.48
N SER A 186 1.80 1.90 -17.06
CA SER A 186 2.12 0.71 -17.86
C SER A 186 2.11 -0.57 -17.04
N LEU A 187 1.85 -1.69 -17.72
CA LEU A 187 1.87 -3.01 -17.05
C LEU A 187 3.24 -3.30 -16.45
N ASP A 188 4.31 -2.95 -17.14
CA ASP A 188 5.69 -3.20 -16.71
C ASP A 188 6.03 -2.39 -15.44
N GLU A 189 5.60 -1.13 -15.36
CA GLU A 189 5.74 -0.32 -14.14
C GLU A 189 4.96 -0.92 -12.97
N ILE A 190 3.71 -1.36 -13.20
CA ILE A 190 2.90 -2.01 -12.17
C ILE A 190 3.56 -3.30 -11.69
N MET A 191 4.07 -4.12 -12.62
CA MET A 191 4.78 -5.37 -12.32
C MET A 191 6.05 -5.12 -11.50
N THR A 192 6.82 -4.10 -11.89
CA THR A 192 8.03 -3.69 -11.18
C THR A 192 7.71 -3.20 -9.78
N MET A 193 6.73 -2.31 -9.63
CA MET A 193 6.32 -1.77 -8.33
C MET A 193 5.77 -2.83 -7.39
N ALA A 194 5.02 -3.81 -7.92
CA ALA A 194 4.43 -4.88 -7.13
C ALA A 194 5.36 -6.10 -6.93
N ASP A 195 6.57 -6.05 -7.51
CA ASP A 195 7.54 -7.16 -7.51
C ASP A 195 6.93 -8.49 -8.00
N TRP A 196 6.20 -8.42 -9.11
CA TRP A 196 5.63 -9.60 -9.74
C TRP A 196 6.45 -10.06 -10.94
N SER A 197 6.73 -11.36 -10.97
CA SER A 197 7.48 -11.98 -12.07
C SER A 197 6.60 -12.42 -13.25
N SER A 198 5.26 -12.44 -13.08
CA SER A 198 4.34 -12.94 -14.11
C SER A 198 3.15 -12.01 -14.34
N PRO A 199 3.02 -11.45 -15.55
CA PRO A 199 1.85 -10.64 -15.95
C PRO A 199 0.52 -11.38 -15.77
N SER A 200 0.50 -12.70 -15.99
CA SER A 200 -0.71 -13.51 -15.83
C SER A 200 -1.22 -13.53 -14.38
N THR A 201 -0.33 -13.42 -13.40
CA THR A 201 -0.72 -13.31 -11.98
C THR A 201 -1.47 -12.01 -11.72
N PHE A 202 -0.98 -10.88 -12.25
CA PHE A 202 -1.67 -9.60 -12.14
C PHE A 202 -3.04 -9.65 -12.80
N GLN A 203 -3.10 -10.05 -14.08
CA GLN A 203 -4.34 -10.09 -14.86
C GLN A 203 -5.41 -10.99 -14.24
N LYS A 204 -5.04 -12.18 -13.78
CA LYS A 204 -5.99 -13.16 -13.24
C LYS A 204 -6.45 -12.83 -11.81
N LEU A 205 -5.55 -12.36 -10.93
CA LEU A 205 -5.82 -12.28 -9.50
C LEU A 205 -6.04 -10.86 -8.99
N TYR A 206 -5.36 -9.87 -9.57
CA TYR A 206 -5.33 -8.51 -9.02
C TYR A 206 -6.04 -7.48 -9.89
N TYR A 207 -5.92 -7.57 -11.21
CA TYR A 207 -6.58 -6.65 -12.11
C TYR A 207 -8.09 -6.93 -12.17
N LYS A 208 -8.88 -5.92 -11.83
CA LYS A 208 -10.35 -5.98 -11.81
C LYS A 208 -10.89 -4.77 -12.57
N PRO A 209 -10.77 -4.77 -13.90
CA PRO A 209 -11.31 -3.69 -14.71
C PRO A 209 -12.82 -3.60 -14.46
N GLY A 210 -13.32 -2.38 -14.35
CA GLY A 210 -14.77 -2.13 -14.41
C GLY A 210 -15.30 -2.44 -15.81
N PHE A 211 -16.63 -2.38 -15.98
CA PHE A 211 -17.24 -2.46 -17.28
C PHE A 211 -16.70 -1.36 -18.19
N ASN A 212 -15.98 -1.76 -19.24
CA ASN A 212 -15.36 -0.81 -20.17
C ASN A 212 -16.31 -0.52 -21.34
N SER A 213 -17.10 0.54 -21.21
CA SER A 213 -17.97 1.01 -22.29
C SER A 213 -17.18 1.59 -23.48
N LYS A 214 -15.89 1.93 -23.30
CA LYS A 214 -15.07 2.53 -24.36
C LYS A 214 -14.94 1.62 -25.59
N TYR A 215 -14.84 0.29 -25.37
CA TYR A 215 -14.79 -0.67 -26.48
C TYR A 215 -16.06 -0.63 -27.30
N CYS A 216 -17.23 -0.76 -26.64
CA CYS A 216 -18.50 -0.67 -27.35
C CYS A 216 -18.69 0.68 -28.06
N HIS A 217 -18.32 1.79 -27.41
CA HIS A 217 -18.42 3.12 -28.02
C HIS A 217 -17.47 3.28 -29.21
N SER A 218 -16.26 2.72 -29.16
CA SER A 218 -15.32 2.81 -30.30
C SER A 218 -15.75 1.93 -31.47
N VAL A 219 -16.35 0.78 -31.20
CA VAL A 219 -16.83 -0.14 -32.26
C VAL A 219 -18.16 0.34 -32.86
N LEU A 220 -19.07 0.86 -32.04
CA LEU A 220 -20.41 1.25 -32.48
C LEU A 220 -20.50 2.72 -32.95
N LYS A 221 -19.44 3.50 -32.85
CA LYS A 221 -19.35 4.87 -33.38
C LYS A 221 -18.82 4.93 -34.83
N GLN A 222 -18.70 3.81 -35.53
CA GLN A 222 -18.39 3.86 -36.93
C GLN A 222 -19.65 4.35 -37.70
N PRO A 223 -19.51 5.34 -38.60
CA PRO A 223 -20.61 5.90 -39.34
C PRO A 223 -21.23 4.88 -40.31
#